data_7b686b492ce2bfd7c02048ed3d90f5ac
#
_entry.id   7b686b492ce2bfd7c02048ed3d90f5ac
#
_cell.length_a   1.000
_cell.length_b   1.000
_cell.length_c   1.000
_cell.angle_alpha   90.00
_cell.angle_beta   90.00
_cell.angle_gamma   90.00
#
_symmetry.space_group_name_H-M   'P 1'
#
loop_
_entity.id
_entity.type
_entity.pdbx_description
1 polymer ?
#
loop_
_entity_poly.entity_id
_entity_poly.type
_entity_poly.pdbx_seq_one_letter_code
_entity_poly.pdbx_strand_id
1 'polypeptide(L)'
;MAKSGLFIYKGRNNAADATFVSGECAMATGSSALYGNVTRNGKFAYGIGTLPYYPDVAGAPQNTVIGGASLWVMSGKKAEEYKGVGQFFAFLSRPEEAAKSHQRTGYLPVTKASFEMTDKSGFYKKNPGTDVSVTQMIRKTTDKSRGVRLGNFVQIRTIIDEELEGVWSGKKQPKEALDLAIKRGNEQLERFEKANK
;
A
#
# COMPACT_ATOMS: atom_id res chain seq x y z
N MET A 1 16.09 -1.99 -16.67
CA MET A 1 15.56 -3.18 -15.95
C MET A 1 14.53 -3.93 -16.78
N ALA A 2 13.45 -3.32 -17.31
CA ALA A 2 12.47 -4.05 -18.14
C ALA A 2 13.09 -4.72 -19.37
N LYS A 3 13.92 -4.00 -20.17
CA LYS A 3 14.62 -4.57 -21.35
C LYS A 3 15.58 -5.72 -21.03
N SER A 4 16.12 -5.78 -19.80
CA SER A 4 17.04 -6.84 -19.38
C SER A 4 16.32 -8.04 -18.73
N GLY A 5 15.00 -8.01 -18.62
CA GLY A 5 14.23 -9.07 -17.95
C GLY A 5 14.33 -9.06 -16.42
N LEU A 6 15.05 -8.09 -15.82
CA LEU A 6 15.15 -7.96 -14.36
C LEU A 6 13.89 -7.38 -13.72
N PHE A 7 13.01 -6.78 -14.49
CA PHE A 7 11.70 -6.30 -14.08
C PHE A 7 10.65 -6.82 -15.04
N ILE A 8 9.61 -7.42 -14.50
CA ILE A 8 8.48 -7.93 -15.27
C ILE A 8 7.20 -7.27 -14.75
N TYR A 9 6.49 -6.60 -15.64
CA TYR A 9 5.17 -6.05 -15.34
C TYR A 9 4.12 -7.15 -15.49
N LYS A 10 3.31 -7.34 -14.46
CA LYS A 10 2.28 -8.40 -14.42
C LYS A 10 0.84 -7.86 -14.26
N GLY A 11 0.65 -6.57 -14.47
CA GLY A 11 -0.67 -5.94 -14.40
C GLY A 11 -0.78 -4.90 -13.29
N ARG A 12 -1.95 -4.27 -13.23
CA ARG A 12 -2.25 -3.18 -12.29
C ARG A 12 -2.62 -3.69 -10.91
N ASN A 13 -2.56 -2.80 -9.95
CA ASN A 13 -2.91 -3.06 -8.56
C ASN A 13 -2.12 -4.26 -7.99
N ASN A 14 -2.81 -5.29 -7.52
CA ASN A 14 -2.22 -6.47 -6.90
C ASN A 14 -2.08 -7.66 -7.86
N ALA A 15 -2.17 -7.46 -9.17
CA ALA A 15 -2.11 -8.55 -10.14
C ALA A 15 -0.77 -9.32 -10.09
N ALA A 16 0.31 -8.65 -9.74
CA ALA A 16 1.65 -9.25 -9.61
C ALA A 16 1.82 -10.13 -8.36
N ASP A 17 0.97 -10.02 -7.35
CA ASP A 17 1.13 -10.75 -6.08
C ASP A 17 1.17 -12.27 -6.30
N ALA A 18 0.35 -12.78 -7.23
CA ALA A 18 0.28 -14.20 -7.55
C ALA A 18 1.60 -14.76 -8.09
N THR A 19 2.39 -13.96 -8.81
CA THR A 19 3.66 -14.39 -9.40
C THR A 19 4.77 -14.59 -8.37
N PHE A 20 4.73 -13.83 -7.27
CA PHE A 20 5.60 -14.07 -6.14
C PHE A 20 5.15 -15.29 -5.33
N VAL A 21 3.85 -15.40 -5.04
CA VAL A 21 3.28 -16.53 -4.29
C VAL A 21 3.52 -17.88 -4.99
N SER A 22 3.49 -17.89 -6.32
CA SER A 22 3.79 -19.10 -7.13
C SER A 22 5.29 -19.40 -7.25
N GLY A 23 6.18 -18.48 -6.86
CA GLY A 23 7.62 -18.62 -7.03
C GLY A 23 8.13 -18.27 -8.44
N GLU A 24 7.29 -17.69 -9.31
CA GLU A 24 7.70 -17.20 -10.63
C GLU A 24 8.67 -16.01 -10.53
N CYS A 25 8.45 -15.13 -9.54
CA CYS A 25 9.31 -13.99 -9.28
C CYS A 25 10.06 -14.19 -7.95
N ALA A 26 11.36 -13.96 -7.96
CA ALA A 26 12.21 -14.05 -6.77
C ALA A 26 12.02 -12.88 -5.78
N MET A 27 11.52 -11.74 -6.25
CA MET A 27 11.25 -10.54 -5.44
C MET A 27 9.95 -9.88 -5.88
N ALA A 28 9.20 -9.34 -4.93
CA ALA A 28 8.04 -8.50 -5.18
C ALA A 28 8.06 -7.27 -4.28
N THR A 29 7.57 -6.15 -4.79
CA THR A 29 7.20 -5.00 -3.97
C THR A 29 5.68 -4.95 -3.91
N GLY A 30 5.13 -4.81 -2.71
CA GLY A 30 3.69 -4.87 -2.54
C GLY A 30 3.23 -4.32 -1.21
N SER A 31 1.94 -4.45 -0.96
CA SER A 31 1.33 -4.13 0.31
C SER A 31 1.81 -5.09 1.40
N SER A 32 1.90 -4.62 2.65
CA SER A 32 2.13 -5.48 3.81
C SER A 32 1.09 -6.60 3.95
N ALA A 33 -0.11 -6.40 3.42
CA ALA A 33 -1.18 -7.42 3.38
C ALA A 33 -0.84 -8.65 2.52
N LEU A 34 0.17 -8.57 1.64
CA LEU A 34 0.68 -9.72 0.87
C LEU A 34 1.22 -10.82 1.81
N TYR A 35 1.72 -10.46 3.00
CA TYR A 35 2.18 -11.40 4.03
C TYR A 35 1.20 -12.54 4.27
N GLY A 36 -0.08 -12.21 4.51
CA GLY A 36 -1.09 -13.22 4.80
C GLY A 36 -1.33 -14.21 3.63
N ASN A 37 -1.17 -13.76 2.39
CA ASN A 37 -1.29 -14.62 1.21
C ASN A 37 -0.05 -15.51 1.04
N VAL A 38 1.15 -14.94 1.13
CA VAL A 38 2.41 -15.69 1.00
C VAL A 38 2.52 -16.76 2.09
N THR A 39 2.18 -16.41 3.34
CA THR A 39 2.23 -17.35 4.47
C THR A 39 1.31 -18.55 4.27
N ARG A 40 0.11 -18.34 3.69
CA ARG A 40 -0.84 -19.43 3.48
C ARG A 40 -0.56 -20.28 2.24
N ASN A 41 -0.07 -19.67 1.18
CA ASN A 41 -0.05 -20.29 -0.16
C ASN A 41 1.36 -20.45 -0.73
N GLY A 42 2.35 -19.70 -0.24
CA GLY A 42 3.76 -19.86 -0.65
C GLY A 42 4.34 -21.18 -0.17
N LYS A 43 5.08 -21.86 -1.04
CA LYS A 43 5.74 -23.17 -0.75
C LYS A 43 7.26 -23.03 -0.65
N PHE A 44 7.74 -21.86 -0.24
CA PHE A 44 9.16 -21.54 -0.16
C PHE A 44 9.43 -20.66 1.06
N ALA A 45 10.68 -20.63 1.51
CA ALA A 45 11.12 -19.68 2.53
C ALA A 45 11.23 -18.28 1.91
N TYR A 46 10.76 -17.25 2.63
CA TYR A 46 10.82 -15.88 2.18
C TYR A 46 11.22 -14.94 3.32
N GLY A 47 11.70 -13.77 2.98
CA GLY A 47 11.99 -12.68 3.91
C GLY A 47 11.23 -11.42 3.52
N ILE A 48 11.08 -10.52 4.49
CA ILE A 48 10.47 -9.20 4.28
C ILE A 48 11.54 -8.15 4.61
N GLY A 49 11.78 -7.25 3.66
CA GLY A 49 12.74 -6.16 3.80
C GLY A 49 12.10 -4.79 3.58
N THR A 50 12.84 -3.76 3.90
CA THR A 50 12.43 -2.38 3.60
C THR A 50 12.41 -2.13 2.10
N LEU A 51 11.62 -1.15 1.65
CA LEU A 51 11.73 -0.65 0.29
C LEU A 51 13.17 -0.17 0.03
N PRO A 52 13.73 -0.47 -1.15
CA PRO A 52 15.06 0.00 -1.52
C PRO A 52 15.15 1.54 -1.50
N TYR A 53 16.29 2.05 -1.10
CA TYR A 53 16.59 3.48 -1.11
C TYR A 53 18.06 3.71 -1.41
N TYR A 54 18.42 4.92 -1.81
CA TYR A 54 19.79 5.35 -2.02
C TYR A 54 20.35 5.91 -0.71
N PRO A 55 21.35 5.27 -0.09
CA PRO A 55 21.85 5.67 1.23
C PRO A 55 22.61 7.02 1.21
N ASP A 56 23.11 7.41 0.07
CA ASP A 56 23.82 8.68 -0.18
C ASP A 56 22.87 9.88 -0.41
N VAL A 57 21.56 9.63 -0.54
CA VAL A 57 20.57 10.71 -0.64
C VAL A 57 20.23 11.25 0.75
N ALA A 58 20.47 12.53 0.96
CA ALA A 58 20.21 13.20 2.23
C ALA A 58 18.74 13.04 2.66
N GLY A 59 18.54 12.54 3.88
CA GLY A 59 17.22 12.27 4.46
C GLY A 59 16.62 10.90 4.11
N ALA A 60 17.33 10.06 3.35
CA ALA A 60 16.92 8.68 3.13
C ALA A 60 17.28 7.79 4.35
N PRO A 61 16.49 6.75 4.60
CA PRO A 61 15.21 6.43 3.98
C PRO A 61 14.05 7.29 4.53
N GLN A 62 13.14 7.68 3.65
CA GLN A 62 11.92 8.39 4.02
C GLN A 62 10.88 7.43 4.62
N ASN A 63 9.81 7.98 5.24
CA ASN A 63 8.67 7.17 5.66
C ASN A 63 7.88 6.67 4.45
N THR A 64 7.22 5.53 4.61
CA THR A 64 6.18 5.09 3.68
C THR A 64 4.85 5.78 4.00
N VAL A 65 3.96 5.88 3.01
CA VAL A 65 2.60 6.37 3.21
C VAL A 65 1.66 5.21 3.49
N ILE A 66 0.63 5.46 4.29
CA ILE A 66 -0.40 4.47 4.57
C ILE A 66 -1.31 4.28 3.35
N GLY A 67 -1.68 3.04 3.09
CA GLY A 67 -2.78 2.66 2.20
C GLY A 67 -3.84 1.89 2.99
N GLY A 68 -4.73 1.20 2.29
CA GLY A 68 -5.72 0.32 2.90
C GLY A 68 -7.16 0.81 2.72
N ALA A 69 -8.02 0.49 3.69
CA ALA A 69 -9.44 0.81 3.66
C ALA A 69 -9.90 1.36 5.02
N SER A 70 -11.06 2.01 5.00
CA SER A 70 -11.74 2.46 6.20
C SER A 70 -13.20 2.07 6.17
N LEU A 71 -13.82 1.95 7.34
CA LEU A 71 -15.23 1.69 7.50
C LEU A 71 -16.01 3.01 7.53
N TRP A 72 -17.11 3.06 6.81
CA TRP A 72 -17.98 4.22 6.72
C TRP A 72 -19.38 3.87 7.21
N VAL A 73 -19.98 4.77 7.97
CA VAL A 73 -21.34 4.62 8.47
C VAL A 73 -22.31 5.31 7.51
N MET A 74 -23.27 4.58 6.98
CA MET A 74 -24.30 5.12 6.11
C MET A 74 -25.26 5.99 6.92
N SER A 75 -25.63 7.17 6.39
CA SER A 75 -26.65 8.04 6.97
C SER A 75 -28.06 7.47 6.84
N GLY A 76 -29.04 8.07 7.54
CA GLY A 76 -30.45 7.74 7.40
C GLY A 76 -30.89 6.44 8.08
N LYS A 77 -30.13 5.92 9.06
CA LYS A 77 -30.46 4.73 9.83
C LYS A 77 -31.16 5.08 11.16
N LYS A 78 -31.84 4.09 11.75
CA LYS A 78 -32.48 4.25 13.06
C LYS A 78 -31.44 4.33 14.18
N ALA A 79 -31.81 4.92 15.31
CA ALA A 79 -30.93 5.06 16.47
C ALA A 79 -30.37 3.71 16.98
N GLU A 80 -31.19 2.67 16.99
CA GLU A 80 -30.81 1.30 17.38
C GLU A 80 -29.75 0.72 16.45
N GLU A 81 -29.84 0.97 15.14
CA GLU A 81 -28.85 0.54 14.17
C GLU A 81 -27.51 1.25 14.42
N TYR A 82 -27.52 2.58 14.67
CA TYR A 82 -26.30 3.32 15.02
C TYR A 82 -25.70 2.85 16.33
N LYS A 83 -26.50 2.47 17.32
CA LYS A 83 -26.00 1.86 18.56
C LYS A 83 -25.27 0.55 18.28
N GLY A 84 -25.82 -0.31 17.40
CA GLY A 84 -25.15 -1.53 16.96
C GLY A 84 -23.84 -1.26 16.22
N VAL A 85 -23.81 -0.29 15.32
CA VAL A 85 -22.58 0.16 14.64
C VAL A 85 -21.53 0.64 15.64
N GLY A 86 -21.93 1.43 16.64
CA GLY A 86 -21.04 1.89 17.70
C GLY A 86 -20.43 0.74 18.51
N GLN A 87 -21.23 -0.26 18.86
CA GLN A 87 -20.75 -1.46 19.54
C GLN A 87 -19.77 -2.26 18.68
N PHE A 88 -20.04 -2.39 17.37
CA PHE A 88 -19.16 -3.07 16.43
C PHE A 88 -17.81 -2.34 16.31
N PHE A 89 -17.81 -1.01 16.19
CA PHE A 89 -16.56 -0.23 16.15
C PHE A 89 -15.79 -0.32 17.45
N ALA A 90 -16.48 -0.28 18.59
CA ALA A 90 -15.84 -0.47 19.90
C ALA A 90 -15.19 -1.85 20.00
N PHE A 91 -15.85 -2.90 19.50
CA PHE A 91 -15.25 -4.24 19.43
C PHE A 91 -14.00 -4.28 18.55
N LEU A 92 -14.07 -3.75 17.34
CA LEU A 92 -12.92 -3.72 16.41
C LEU A 92 -11.74 -2.89 16.94
N SER A 93 -12.02 -1.88 17.79
CA SER A 93 -11.00 -1.01 18.38
C SER A 93 -10.31 -1.62 19.59
N ARG A 94 -10.72 -2.79 20.07
CA ARG A 94 -10.05 -3.47 21.17
C ARG A 94 -8.63 -3.85 20.75
N PRO A 95 -7.61 -3.61 21.59
CA PRO A 95 -6.23 -3.93 21.25
C PRO A 95 -6.02 -5.38 20.83
N GLU A 96 -6.74 -6.31 21.47
CA GLU A 96 -6.66 -7.75 21.18
C GLU A 96 -7.15 -8.06 19.76
N GLU A 97 -8.27 -7.49 19.35
CA GLU A 97 -8.84 -7.73 18.02
C GLU A 97 -8.01 -7.06 16.92
N ALA A 98 -7.52 -5.86 17.19
CA ALA A 98 -6.60 -5.17 16.28
C ALA A 98 -5.26 -5.93 16.14
N ALA A 99 -4.71 -6.47 17.23
CA ALA A 99 -3.50 -7.29 17.20
C ALA A 99 -3.72 -8.60 16.40
N LYS A 100 -4.83 -9.30 16.64
CA LYS A 100 -5.19 -10.51 15.86
C LYS A 100 -5.34 -10.21 14.38
N SER A 101 -6.01 -9.10 14.02
CA SER A 101 -6.19 -8.68 12.65
C SER A 101 -4.83 -8.43 11.98
N HIS A 102 -3.94 -7.66 12.61
CA HIS A 102 -2.59 -7.41 12.15
C HIS A 102 -1.82 -8.73 11.89
N GLN A 103 -1.78 -9.62 12.89
CA GLN A 103 -1.04 -10.87 12.82
C GLN A 103 -1.53 -11.81 11.69
N ARG A 104 -2.84 -11.79 11.42
CA ARG A 104 -3.45 -12.66 10.40
C ARG A 104 -3.35 -12.13 8.98
N THR A 105 -3.36 -10.80 8.81
CA THR A 105 -3.51 -10.16 7.51
C THR A 105 -2.25 -9.47 7.01
N GLY A 106 -1.34 -9.10 7.93
CA GLY A 106 -0.20 -8.24 7.62
C GLY A 106 -0.55 -6.75 7.51
N TYR A 107 -1.83 -6.36 7.69
CA TYR A 107 -2.18 -4.95 7.85
C TYR A 107 -1.52 -4.36 9.11
N LEU A 108 -1.26 -3.06 9.09
CA LEU A 108 -0.62 -2.40 10.23
C LEU A 108 -1.50 -2.44 11.49
N PRO A 109 -0.91 -2.57 12.68
CA PRO A 109 -1.63 -2.36 13.92
C PRO A 109 -2.06 -0.89 14.00
N VAL A 110 -3.35 -0.64 14.18
CA VAL A 110 -3.92 0.72 14.12
C VAL A 110 -3.67 1.54 15.39
N THR A 111 -3.21 0.92 16.48
CA THR A 111 -2.91 1.57 17.76
C THR A 111 -1.58 1.11 18.33
N LYS A 112 -0.96 1.95 19.18
CA LYS A 112 0.24 1.56 19.92
C LYS A 112 -0.02 0.34 20.80
N ALA A 113 -1.18 0.27 21.47
CA ALA A 113 -1.55 -0.85 22.33
C ALA A 113 -1.61 -2.18 21.56
N SER A 114 -2.15 -2.20 20.33
CA SER A 114 -2.17 -3.41 19.50
C SER A 114 -0.78 -3.80 19.00
N PHE A 115 0.08 -2.83 18.70
CA PHE A 115 1.48 -3.08 18.37
C PHE A 115 2.24 -3.70 19.55
N GLU A 116 2.16 -3.07 20.74
CA GLU A 116 2.82 -3.56 21.94
C GLU A 116 2.34 -4.95 22.35
N MET A 117 1.05 -5.23 22.21
CA MET A 117 0.48 -6.55 22.46
C MET A 117 1.04 -7.59 21.50
N THR A 118 1.16 -7.26 20.22
CA THR A 118 1.77 -8.13 19.22
C THR A 118 3.24 -8.40 19.54
N ASP A 119 4.00 -7.39 19.91
CA ASP A 119 5.41 -7.52 20.26
C ASP A 119 5.60 -8.38 21.53
N LYS A 120 4.84 -8.11 22.60
CA LYS A 120 4.86 -8.88 23.84
C LYS A 120 4.47 -10.34 23.64
N SER A 121 3.64 -10.66 22.64
CA SER A 121 3.29 -12.05 22.30
C SER A 121 4.44 -12.83 21.66
N GLY A 122 5.53 -12.16 21.30
CA GLY A 122 6.66 -12.73 20.58
C GLY A 122 6.39 -12.99 19.09
N PHE A 123 5.30 -12.42 18.53
CA PHE A 123 4.92 -12.63 17.14
C PHE A 123 6.02 -12.21 16.17
N TYR A 124 6.62 -11.03 16.34
CA TYR A 124 7.69 -10.54 15.46
C TYR A 124 8.96 -11.39 15.53
N LYS A 125 9.28 -11.96 16.69
CA LYS A 125 10.40 -12.91 16.82
C LYS A 125 10.15 -14.21 16.07
N LYS A 126 8.90 -14.68 16.05
CA LYS A 126 8.51 -15.91 15.33
C LYS A 126 8.31 -15.68 13.83
N ASN A 127 8.04 -14.44 13.43
CA ASN A 127 7.76 -14.04 12.05
C ASN A 127 8.64 -12.82 11.67
N PRO A 128 9.96 -13.02 11.48
CA PRO A 128 10.90 -11.93 11.22
C PRO A 128 10.51 -11.10 10.00
N GLY A 129 10.63 -9.77 10.12
CA GLY A 129 10.34 -8.81 9.07
C GLY A 129 8.87 -8.36 8.98
N THR A 130 7.95 -8.98 9.73
CA THR A 130 6.55 -8.53 9.75
C THR A 130 6.36 -7.17 10.43
N ASP A 131 7.33 -6.70 11.19
CA ASP A 131 7.41 -5.37 11.79
C ASP A 131 7.96 -4.29 10.83
N VAL A 132 8.56 -4.68 9.71
CA VAL A 132 9.18 -3.75 8.74
C VAL A 132 8.19 -2.70 8.24
N SER A 133 6.95 -3.07 7.97
CA SER A 133 5.92 -2.14 7.51
C SER A 133 5.63 -1.04 8.55
N VAL A 134 5.62 -1.38 9.83
CA VAL A 134 5.43 -0.42 10.93
C VAL A 134 6.65 0.48 11.04
N THR A 135 7.85 -0.09 11.08
CA THR A 135 9.10 0.66 11.24
C THR A 135 9.37 1.63 10.11
N GLN A 136 8.97 1.29 8.88
CA GLN A 136 9.04 2.22 7.75
C GLN A 136 8.04 3.37 7.87
N MET A 137 6.80 3.08 8.30
CA MET A 137 5.74 4.08 8.38
C MET A 137 5.97 5.11 9.50
N ILE A 138 6.52 4.69 10.65
CA ILE A 138 6.73 5.59 11.81
C ILE A 138 7.97 6.49 11.68
N ARG A 139 8.74 6.39 10.60
CA ARG A 139 9.84 7.33 10.33
C ARG A 139 9.30 8.75 10.26
N LYS A 140 10.16 9.72 10.54
CA LYS A 140 9.76 11.14 10.52
C LYS A 140 9.20 11.54 9.16
N THR A 141 7.94 11.95 9.14
CA THR A 141 7.30 12.50 7.94
C THR A 141 7.81 13.91 7.67
N THR A 142 8.12 14.19 6.42
CA THR A 142 8.55 15.51 5.92
C THR A 142 7.58 16.01 4.85
N ASP A 143 7.72 17.26 4.44
CA ASP A 143 6.92 17.81 3.33
C ASP A 143 7.09 17.03 2.02
N LYS A 144 8.22 16.36 1.85
CA LYS A 144 8.52 15.53 0.67
C LYS A 144 7.99 14.10 0.77
N SER A 145 7.62 13.64 1.98
CA SER A 145 7.24 12.23 2.22
C SER A 145 5.84 12.05 2.79
N ARG A 146 5.07 13.12 2.97
CA ARG A 146 3.69 13.07 3.47
C ARG A 146 2.64 12.61 2.46
N GLY A 147 3.05 12.33 1.23
CA GLY A 147 2.15 12.01 0.12
C GLY A 147 1.60 13.25 -0.58
N VAL A 148 0.81 13.02 -1.61
CA VAL A 148 0.23 14.07 -2.48
C VAL A 148 -1.29 13.96 -2.46
N ARG A 149 -1.98 15.10 -2.33
CA ARG A 149 -3.43 15.19 -2.45
C ARG A 149 -3.77 16.00 -3.70
N LEU A 150 -4.41 15.35 -4.66
CA LEU A 150 -4.80 15.95 -5.94
C LEU A 150 -6.28 15.65 -6.23
N GLY A 151 -6.96 16.60 -6.89
CA GLY A 151 -8.27 16.35 -7.46
C GLY A 151 -8.21 15.27 -8.55
N ASN A 152 -9.24 14.45 -8.67
CA ASN A 152 -9.32 13.35 -9.62
C ASN A 152 -8.10 12.40 -9.59
N PHE A 153 -7.49 12.23 -8.41
CA PHE A 153 -6.23 11.48 -8.28
C PHE A 153 -6.33 10.03 -8.74
N VAL A 154 -7.48 9.38 -8.55
CA VAL A 154 -7.71 8.00 -9.03
C VAL A 154 -7.59 7.93 -10.56
N GLN A 155 -8.19 8.88 -11.27
CA GLN A 155 -8.12 8.99 -12.73
C GLN A 155 -6.70 9.28 -13.20
N ILE A 156 -5.98 10.16 -12.49
CA ILE A 156 -4.57 10.47 -12.79
C ILE A 156 -3.70 9.23 -12.64
N ARG A 157 -3.89 8.42 -11.59
CA ARG A 157 -3.17 7.14 -11.43
C ARG A 157 -3.44 6.18 -12.59
N THR A 158 -4.71 6.05 -13.01
CA THR A 158 -5.07 5.23 -14.17
C THR A 158 -4.34 5.70 -15.44
N ILE A 159 -4.26 7.01 -15.67
CA ILE A 159 -3.52 7.57 -16.80
C ILE A 159 -2.03 7.21 -16.73
N ILE A 160 -1.42 7.32 -15.56
CA ILE A 160 -0.02 6.95 -15.35
C ILE A 160 0.19 5.46 -15.67
N ASP A 161 -0.69 4.59 -15.19
CA ASP A 161 -0.62 3.16 -15.47
C ASP A 161 -0.69 2.87 -16.97
N GLU A 162 -1.65 3.47 -17.69
CA GLU A 162 -1.82 3.32 -19.14
C GLU A 162 -0.58 3.74 -19.94
N GLU A 163 0.00 4.88 -19.60
CA GLU A 163 1.17 5.39 -20.30
C GLU A 163 2.40 4.52 -20.03
N LEU A 164 2.61 4.07 -18.80
CA LEU A 164 3.71 3.19 -18.45
C LEU A 164 3.55 1.78 -19.05
N GLU A 165 2.33 1.25 -19.15
CA GLU A 165 2.05 0.00 -19.87
C GLU A 165 2.48 0.09 -21.34
N GLY A 166 2.31 1.26 -21.96
CA GLY A 166 2.83 1.54 -23.32
C GLY A 166 4.36 1.41 -23.40
N VAL A 167 5.07 1.84 -22.35
CA VAL A 167 6.53 1.70 -22.28
C VAL A 167 6.94 0.25 -22.09
N TRP A 168 6.33 -0.45 -21.14
CA TRP A 168 6.67 -1.84 -20.83
C TRP A 168 6.35 -2.80 -21.98
N SER A 169 5.30 -2.51 -22.74
CA SER A 169 4.97 -3.25 -23.95
C SER A 169 5.82 -2.87 -25.19
N GLY A 170 6.72 -1.90 -25.05
CA GLY A 170 7.57 -1.43 -26.14
C GLY A 170 6.88 -0.54 -27.18
N LYS A 171 5.64 -0.11 -26.94
CA LYS A 171 4.84 0.73 -27.84
C LYS A 171 5.19 2.22 -27.73
N LYS A 172 5.76 2.67 -26.63
CA LYS A 172 6.10 4.07 -26.35
C LYS A 172 7.51 4.21 -25.80
N GLN A 173 8.13 5.35 -26.05
CA GLN A 173 9.36 5.72 -25.35
C GLN A 173 9.03 6.28 -23.96
N PRO A 174 9.90 6.07 -22.95
CA PRO A 174 9.64 6.54 -21.57
C PRO A 174 9.32 8.03 -21.47
N LYS A 175 10.08 8.87 -22.17
CA LYS A 175 9.84 10.31 -22.16
C LYS A 175 8.49 10.69 -22.74
N GLU A 176 8.13 10.13 -23.88
CA GLU A 176 6.84 10.35 -24.51
C GLU A 176 5.67 9.97 -23.59
N ALA A 177 5.77 8.80 -22.95
CA ALA A 177 4.76 8.33 -22.02
C ALA A 177 4.59 9.26 -20.80
N LEU A 178 5.70 9.76 -20.24
CA LEU A 178 5.65 10.70 -19.12
C LEU A 178 5.08 12.05 -19.54
N ASP A 179 5.45 12.59 -20.69
CA ASP A 179 4.91 13.85 -21.21
C ASP A 179 3.38 13.74 -21.44
N LEU A 180 2.91 12.60 -21.97
CA LEU A 180 1.48 12.33 -22.14
C LEU A 180 0.76 12.17 -20.81
N ALA A 181 1.37 11.49 -19.84
CA ALA A 181 0.80 11.34 -18.51
C ALA A 181 0.63 12.70 -17.82
N ILE A 182 1.63 13.59 -17.94
CA ILE A 182 1.55 14.96 -17.40
C ILE A 182 0.42 15.74 -18.08
N LYS A 183 0.37 15.74 -19.41
CA LYS A 183 -0.68 16.45 -20.18
C LYS A 183 -2.08 15.98 -19.77
N ARG A 184 -2.34 14.67 -19.83
CA ARG A 184 -3.63 14.08 -19.50
C ARG A 184 -3.98 14.26 -18.01
N GLY A 185 -2.99 14.20 -17.13
CA GLY A 185 -3.16 14.45 -15.70
C GLY A 185 -3.58 15.87 -15.41
N ASN A 186 -2.95 16.86 -16.06
CA ASN A 186 -3.32 18.27 -15.91
C ASN A 186 -4.75 18.55 -16.40
N GLU A 187 -5.19 17.92 -17.49
CA GLU A 187 -6.59 17.99 -17.95
C GLU A 187 -7.59 17.52 -16.86
N GLN A 188 -7.21 16.47 -16.07
CA GLN A 188 -8.05 16.03 -14.95
C GLN A 188 -8.06 17.05 -13.80
N LEU A 189 -6.95 17.72 -13.51
CA LEU A 189 -6.88 18.76 -12.50
C LEU A 189 -7.71 19.97 -12.89
N GLU A 190 -7.65 20.41 -14.16
CA GLU A 190 -8.48 21.50 -14.67
C GLU A 190 -9.99 21.18 -14.60
N ARG A 191 -10.38 19.94 -14.93
CA ARG A 191 -11.78 19.49 -14.78
C ARG A 191 -12.23 19.52 -13.33
N PHE A 192 -11.38 19.05 -12.41
CA PHE A 192 -11.66 19.08 -10.99
C PHE A 192 -11.83 20.53 -10.49
N GLU A 193 -10.93 21.42 -10.88
CA GLU A 193 -11.00 22.84 -10.51
C GLU A 193 -12.28 23.50 -11.00
N LYS A 194 -12.66 23.28 -12.28
CA LYS A 194 -13.90 23.82 -12.85
C LYS A 194 -15.16 23.29 -12.16
N ALA A 195 -15.14 22.04 -11.69
CA ALA A 195 -16.28 21.43 -11.03
C ALA A 195 -16.43 21.83 -9.55
N ASN A 196 -15.42 22.46 -8.95
CA ASN A 196 -15.38 22.82 -7.53
C ASN A 196 -15.22 24.34 -7.29
N LYS A 197 -15.36 25.15 -8.32
CA LYS A 197 -15.55 26.61 -8.26
C LYS A 197 -17.02 26.91 -8.21
#